data_6e0a42c68c5f5cd3589439ba4e7b1f9f
#
_entry.id   6e0a42c68c5f5cd3589439ba4e7b1f9f
#
_cell.length_a   1.000
_cell.length_b   1.000
_cell.length_c   1.000
_cell.angle_alpha   90.00
_cell.angle_beta   90.00
_cell.angle_gamma   90.00
#
_symmetry.space_group_name_H-M   'P 1'
#
loop_
_entity.id
_entity.type
_entity.pdbx_description
1 polymer ?
#
loop_
_entity_poly.entity_id
_entity_poly.type
_entity_poly.pdbx_seq_one_letter_code
_entity_poly.pdbx_strand_id
1 'polypeptide(L)'
;MRIVFMGTPDFAAASLKKLIDEKYDIAAVFTQPDKPRNRGMQMSFSPVKQLAVDNDIPVYQPTKLRDGSASEIIRSLNPDILVVVAYGRILPDDMLSIAKYGAINVHASLLPKYRGAAPIQWAVLNGDKVTGVSTMYLASEMDTGDVIYTAETEIGEFETSGELFDRLMVMGAELLHKTLTDIEAGTAPRTPQNHADASYITMLDKSLSPIDWSKTPREIVKWVYGLQPWPVATMQLGSDTFKVYAAAYTETETDKAPGSIVSAGKNGIEIACAGGQTVLITELQAPGKKRMKAADYLLGHPIKVED
;
A
#
# COMPACT_ATOMS: atom_id res chain seq x y z
N MET A 1 -15.87 -5.09 -24.45
CA MET A 1 -14.64 -5.81 -24.04
C MET A 1 -14.97 -6.79 -22.92
N ARG A 2 -14.62 -8.07 -23.06
CA ARG A 2 -14.85 -9.14 -22.07
C ARG A 2 -13.63 -9.29 -21.17
N ILE A 3 -13.82 -9.18 -19.86
CA ILE A 3 -12.72 -9.08 -18.87
C ILE A 3 -12.72 -10.28 -17.96
N VAL A 4 -11.54 -10.84 -17.69
CA VAL A 4 -11.28 -11.63 -16.48
C VAL A 4 -10.49 -10.73 -15.52
N PHE A 5 -11.05 -10.51 -14.33
CA PHE A 5 -10.47 -9.66 -13.30
C PHE A 5 -9.74 -10.50 -12.25
N MET A 6 -8.53 -10.09 -11.86
CA MET A 6 -7.70 -10.79 -10.87
C MET A 6 -7.27 -9.81 -9.78
N GLY A 7 -7.79 -9.97 -8.57
CA GLY A 7 -7.49 -9.04 -7.47
C GLY A 7 -7.89 -9.60 -6.10
N THR A 8 -7.47 -8.94 -5.02
CA THR A 8 -7.76 -9.45 -3.67
C THR A 8 -8.18 -8.36 -2.68
N PRO A 9 -7.37 -7.31 -2.35
CA PRO A 9 -7.67 -6.33 -1.30
C PRO A 9 -8.61 -5.21 -1.78
N ASP A 10 -8.87 -4.26 -0.88
CA ASP A 10 -9.74 -3.12 -1.12
C ASP A 10 -9.32 -2.29 -2.35
N PHE A 11 -8.02 -2.13 -2.59
CA PHE A 11 -7.49 -1.46 -3.78
C PHE A 11 -7.99 -2.10 -5.09
N ALA A 12 -8.02 -3.43 -5.13
CA ALA A 12 -8.56 -4.18 -6.26
C ALA A 12 -10.09 -4.12 -6.32
N ALA A 13 -10.77 -4.13 -5.17
CA ALA A 13 -12.22 -4.05 -5.11
C ALA A 13 -12.74 -2.71 -5.66
N ALA A 14 -12.06 -1.60 -5.41
CA ALA A 14 -12.42 -0.31 -6.00
C ALA A 14 -12.30 -0.30 -7.52
N SER A 15 -11.23 -0.91 -8.05
CA SER A 15 -11.05 -1.09 -9.50
C SER A 15 -12.15 -1.97 -10.10
N LEU A 16 -12.48 -3.11 -9.46
CA LEU A 16 -13.57 -3.99 -9.88
C LEU A 16 -14.92 -3.26 -9.84
N LYS A 17 -15.16 -2.49 -8.76
CA LYS A 17 -16.41 -1.70 -8.64
C LYS A 17 -16.54 -0.70 -9.78
N LYS A 18 -15.48 0.03 -10.13
CA LYS A 18 -15.49 0.94 -11.28
C LYS A 18 -15.86 0.22 -12.56
N LEU A 19 -15.30 -0.96 -12.83
CA LEU A 19 -15.63 -1.74 -14.02
C LEU A 19 -17.09 -2.19 -14.04
N ILE A 20 -17.66 -2.58 -12.89
CA ILE A 20 -19.07 -2.96 -12.75
C ILE A 20 -19.97 -1.73 -13.04
N ASP A 21 -19.66 -0.58 -12.41
CA ASP A 21 -20.43 0.66 -12.56
C ASP A 21 -20.43 1.14 -14.03
N GLU A 22 -19.31 1.00 -14.74
CA GLU A 22 -19.16 1.30 -16.17
C GLU A 22 -19.69 0.20 -17.11
N LYS A 23 -20.31 -0.86 -16.53
CA LYS A 23 -21.00 -1.94 -17.26
C LYS A 23 -20.11 -2.75 -18.21
N TYR A 24 -18.84 -2.97 -17.84
CA TYR A 24 -18.00 -3.91 -18.55
C TYR A 24 -18.53 -5.35 -18.41
N ASP A 25 -18.31 -6.19 -19.44
CA ASP A 25 -18.59 -7.64 -19.38
C ASP A 25 -17.49 -8.34 -18.57
N ILE A 26 -17.75 -8.56 -17.26
CA ILE A 26 -16.81 -9.24 -16.35
C ILE A 26 -17.17 -10.73 -16.35
N ALA A 27 -16.44 -11.52 -17.12
CA ALA A 27 -16.68 -12.94 -17.27
C ALA A 27 -16.45 -13.74 -15.98
N ALA A 28 -15.45 -13.33 -15.20
CA ALA A 28 -15.14 -13.94 -13.91
C ALA A 28 -14.17 -13.08 -13.11
N VAL A 29 -14.11 -13.38 -11.81
CA VAL A 29 -13.14 -12.83 -10.86
C VAL A 29 -12.24 -13.95 -10.32
N PHE A 30 -10.93 -13.71 -10.31
CA PHE A 30 -9.95 -14.54 -9.63
C PHE A 30 -9.41 -13.82 -8.40
N THR A 31 -9.47 -14.45 -7.24
CA THR A 31 -8.97 -13.87 -5.98
C THR A 31 -8.23 -14.92 -5.16
N GLN A 32 -7.48 -14.47 -4.16
CA GLN A 32 -6.80 -15.37 -3.22
C GLN A 32 -7.83 -16.22 -2.46
N PRO A 33 -7.48 -17.48 -2.09
CA PRO A 33 -8.31 -18.30 -1.21
C PRO A 33 -8.69 -17.58 0.08
N ASP A 34 -9.88 -17.86 0.58
CA ASP A 34 -10.36 -17.32 1.85
C ASP A 34 -9.37 -17.66 2.98
N LYS A 35 -9.13 -16.69 3.84
CA LYS A 35 -8.23 -16.86 4.99
C LYS A 35 -9.00 -16.57 6.29
N PRO A 36 -8.67 -17.27 7.38
CA PRO A 36 -9.19 -16.91 8.69
C PRO A 36 -8.78 -15.47 9.03
N ARG A 37 -9.74 -14.63 9.41
CA ARG A 37 -9.51 -13.26 9.88
C ARG A 37 -10.07 -13.09 11.29
N ASN A 38 -9.49 -12.13 12.05
CA ASN A 38 -9.90 -11.73 13.39
C ASN A 38 -9.70 -12.80 14.49
N ARG A 39 -9.93 -12.39 15.76
CA ARG A 39 -9.75 -13.22 16.97
C ARG A 39 -10.60 -14.49 17.01
N GLY A 40 -11.60 -14.65 16.14
CA GLY A 40 -12.47 -15.82 16.07
C GLY A 40 -12.12 -16.79 14.95
N MET A 41 -11.02 -16.62 14.19
CA MET A 41 -10.64 -17.50 13.06
C MET A 41 -11.79 -17.75 12.05
N GLN A 42 -12.76 -16.85 11.95
CA GLN A 42 -13.83 -16.97 10.97
C GLN A 42 -13.29 -16.74 9.56
N MET A 43 -13.66 -17.63 8.65
CA MET A 43 -13.37 -17.49 7.23
C MET A 43 -14.06 -16.23 6.71
N SER A 44 -13.30 -15.28 6.18
CA SER A 44 -13.85 -14.07 5.58
C SER A 44 -13.51 -14.01 4.11
N PHE A 45 -14.46 -13.57 3.31
CA PHE A 45 -14.22 -13.27 1.90
C PHE A 45 -13.21 -12.14 1.75
N SER A 46 -12.44 -12.18 0.68
CA SER A 46 -11.68 -11.01 0.26
C SER A 46 -12.66 -9.90 -0.18
N PRO A 47 -12.27 -8.61 -0.10
CA PRO A 47 -13.10 -7.52 -0.61
C PRO A 47 -13.55 -7.73 -2.06
N VAL A 48 -12.66 -8.23 -2.91
CA VAL A 48 -12.97 -8.55 -4.31
C VAL A 48 -13.98 -9.69 -4.42
N LYS A 49 -13.85 -10.77 -3.61
CA LYS A 49 -14.81 -11.87 -3.61
C LYS A 49 -16.19 -11.41 -3.15
N GLN A 50 -16.24 -10.61 -2.07
CA GLN A 50 -17.51 -10.09 -1.57
C GLN A 50 -18.24 -9.31 -2.65
N LEU A 51 -17.53 -8.37 -3.29
CA LEU A 51 -18.10 -7.54 -4.36
C LEU A 51 -18.55 -8.36 -5.57
N ALA A 52 -17.78 -9.38 -5.96
CA ALA A 52 -18.15 -10.27 -7.07
C ALA A 52 -19.42 -11.07 -6.77
N VAL A 53 -19.54 -11.65 -5.56
CA VAL A 53 -20.72 -12.38 -5.12
C VAL A 53 -21.94 -11.47 -5.07
N ASP A 54 -21.83 -10.26 -4.56
CA ASP A 54 -22.91 -9.28 -4.47
C ASP A 54 -23.43 -8.83 -5.86
N ASN A 55 -22.67 -9.09 -6.93
CA ASN A 55 -23.00 -8.76 -8.31
C ASN A 55 -23.16 -9.99 -9.22
N ASP A 56 -23.33 -11.18 -8.65
CA ASP A 56 -23.53 -12.46 -9.38
C ASP A 56 -22.40 -12.79 -10.37
N ILE A 57 -21.18 -12.30 -10.13
CA ILE A 57 -20.01 -12.58 -10.96
C ILE A 57 -19.33 -13.88 -10.49
N PRO A 58 -19.03 -14.85 -11.40
CA PRO A 58 -18.34 -16.07 -11.05
C PRO A 58 -16.98 -15.82 -10.38
N VAL A 59 -16.70 -16.53 -9.27
CA VAL A 59 -15.47 -16.38 -8.49
C VAL A 59 -14.64 -17.65 -8.52
N TYR A 60 -13.36 -17.53 -8.84
CA TYR A 60 -12.38 -18.59 -8.81
C TYR A 60 -11.27 -18.28 -7.80
N GLN A 61 -10.89 -19.29 -7.00
CA GLN A 61 -9.87 -19.16 -5.95
C GLN A 61 -8.81 -20.26 -6.09
N PRO A 62 -8.02 -20.27 -7.19
CA PRO A 62 -7.04 -21.31 -7.41
C PRO A 62 -5.96 -21.27 -6.32
N THR A 63 -5.59 -22.44 -5.80
CA THR A 63 -4.48 -22.56 -4.84
C THR A 63 -3.12 -22.59 -5.54
N LYS A 64 -3.10 -23.00 -6.81
CA LYS A 64 -1.93 -23.03 -7.69
C LYS A 64 -2.26 -22.34 -9.01
N LEU A 65 -1.27 -21.72 -9.65
CA LEU A 65 -1.41 -21.10 -10.98
C LEU A 65 -0.58 -21.84 -12.04
N ARG A 66 0.47 -22.55 -11.62
CA ARG A 66 1.44 -23.18 -12.53
C ARG A 66 1.09 -24.62 -12.92
N ASP A 67 -0.04 -25.15 -12.47
CA ASP A 67 -0.52 -26.49 -12.81
C ASP A 67 -1.40 -26.51 -14.07
N GLY A 68 -1.63 -25.36 -14.69
CA GLY A 68 -2.42 -25.19 -15.90
C GLY A 68 -3.93 -25.09 -15.69
N SER A 69 -4.46 -25.52 -14.57
CA SER A 69 -5.92 -25.54 -14.32
C SER A 69 -6.58 -24.18 -14.40
N ALA A 70 -5.93 -23.15 -13.82
CA ALA A 70 -6.42 -21.78 -13.91
C ALA A 70 -6.36 -21.23 -15.33
N SER A 71 -5.30 -21.55 -16.10
CA SER A 71 -5.17 -21.15 -17.51
C SER A 71 -6.27 -21.77 -18.38
N GLU A 72 -6.66 -23.03 -18.14
CA GLU A 72 -7.76 -23.70 -18.86
C GLU A 72 -9.10 -23.02 -18.58
N ILE A 73 -9.39 -22.68 -17.32
CA ILE A 73 -10.59 -21.93 -16.95
C ILE A 73 -10.62 -20.57 -17.68
N ILE A 74 -9.50 -19.80 -17.65
CA ILE A 74 -9.43 -18.51 -18.31
C ILE A 74 -9.65 -18.65 -19.81
N ARG A 75 -9.05 -19.65 -20.48
CA ARG A 75 -9.28 -19.90 -21.91
C ARG A 75 -10.75 -20.21 -22.22
N SER A 76 -11.41 -21.01 -21.37
CA SER A 76 -12.83 -21.34 -21.57
C SER A 76 -13.76 -20.14 -21.44
N LEU A 77 -13.35 -19.11 -20.69
CA LEU A 77 -14.09 -17.85 -20.55
C LEU A 77 -13.93 -16.92 -21.75
N ASN A 78 -12.95 -17.18 -22.63
CA ASN A 78 -12.64 -16.40 -23.83
C ASN A 78 -12.58 -14.87 -23.58
N PRO A 79 -11.69 -14.40 -22.69
CA PRO A 79 -11.59 -12.97 -22.39
C PRO A 79 -10.88 -12.21 -23.50
N ASP A 80 -11.23 -10.95 -23.66
CA ASP A 80 -10.48 -10.01 -24.51
C ASP A 80 -9.22 -9.51 -23.79
N ILE A 81 -9.28 -9.38 -22.47
CA ILE A 81 -8.18 -8.88 -21.62
C ILE A 81 -8.21 -9.48 -20.22
N LEU A 82 -7.02 -9.62 -19.62
CA LEU A 82 -6.86 -9.89 -18.19
C LEU A 82 -6.54 -8.58 -17.48
N VAL A 83 -7.30 -8.25 -16.44
CA VAL A 83 -7.05 -7.08 -15.57
C VAL A 83 -6.57 -7.57 -14.22
N VAL A 84 -5.36 -7.22 -13.85
CA VAL A 84 -4.73 -7.63 -12.59
C VAL A 84 -4.55 -6.41 -11.70
N VAL A 85 -5.04 -6.48 -10.46
CA VAL A 85 -4.89 -5.40 -9.47
C VAL A 85 -4.62 -6.02 -8.11
N ALA A 86 -3.43 -5.84 -7.60
CA ALA A 86 -3.02 -6.36 -6.28
C ALA A 86 -3.49 -7.82 -6.03
N TYR A 87 -3.31 -8.68 -7.02
CA TYR A 87 -3.69 -10.10 -6.92
C TYR A 87 -2.84 -10.88 -5.91
N GLY A 88 -1.58 -10.46 -5.73
CA GLY A 88 -0.65 -11.06 -4.76
C GLY A 88 -0.02 -12.37 -5.23
N ARG A 89 0.00 -12.62 -6.54
CA ARG A 89 0.71 -13.75 -7.17
C ARG A 89 1.24 -13.35 -8.54
N ILE A 90 2.39 -13.90 -8.90
CA ILE A 90 2.97 -13.79 -10.24
C ILE A 90 2.20 -14.72 -11.18
N LEU A 91 1.71 -14.19 -12.29
CA LEU A 91 1.05 -14.96 -13.32
C LEU A 91 2.10 -15.71 -14.15
N PRO A 92 1.87 -17.00 -14.46
CA PRO A 92 2.68 -17.73 -15.42
C PRO A 92 2.58 -17.13 -16.83
N ASP A 93 3.64 -17.28 -17.62
CA ASP A 93 3.71 -16.70 -18.99
C ASP A 93 2.60 -17.18 -19.91
N ASP A 94 2.15 -18.42 -19.75
CA ASP A 94 1.03 -18.97 -20.53
C ASP A 94 -0.30 -18.25 -20.27
N MET A 95 -0.47 -17.62 -19.09
CA MET A 95 -1.65 -16.80 -18.80
C MET A 95 -1.57 -15.43 -19.46
N LEU A 96 -0.38 -14.83 -19.56
CA LEU A 96 -0.20 -13.47 -20.08
C LEU A 96 -0.62 -13.35 -21.56
N SER A 97 -0.58 -14.46 -22.30
CA SER A 97 -0.90 -14.54 -23.73
C SER A 97 -2.27 -15.12 -24.07
N ILE A 98 -3.11 -15.43 -23.07
CA ILE A 98 -4.44 -16.05 -23.33
C ILE A 98 -5.38 -15.06 -24.03
N ALA A 99 -5.43 -13.83 -23.55
CA ALA A 99 -6.38 -12.83 -24.01
C ALA A 99 -5.82 -12.03 -25.22
N LYS A 100 -6.70 -11.61 -26.12
CA LYS A 100 -6.36 -10.84 -27.32
C LYS A 100 -5.51 -9.59 -27.03
N TYR A 101 -5.86 -8.86 -25.99
CA TYR A 101 -5.15 -7.65 -25.56
C TYR A 101 -4.11 -7.92 -24.46
N GLY A 102 -3.85 -9.21 -24.14
CA GLY A 102 -2.91 -9.62 -23.10
C GLY A 102 -3.42 -9.37 -21.68
N ALA A 103 -2.50 -9.06 -20.80
CA ALA A 103 -2.77 -8.79 -19.39
C ALA A 103 -2.23 -7.42 -19.00
N ILE A 104 -3.00 -6.66 -18.22
CA ILE A 104 -2.59 -5.36 -17.69
C ILE A 104 -2.66 -5.35 -16.15
N ASN A 105 -1.86 -4.48 -15.55
CA ASN A 105 -1.85 -4.25 -14.10
C ASN A 105 -2.05 -2.78 -13.77
N VAL A 106 -2.69 -2.53 -12.62
CA VAL A 106 -2.70 -1.22 -11.96
C VAL A 106 -1.71 -1.27 -10.80
N HIS A 107 -0.62 -0.53 -10.93
CA HIS A 107 0.45 -0.47 -9.94
C HIS A 107 0.45 0.88 -9.23
N ALA A 108 0.54 0.87 -7.90
CA ALA A 108 0.40 2.06 -7.07
C ALA A 108 1.72 2.83 -6.90
N SER A 109 2.43 3.07 -8.00
CA SER A 109 3.59 3.96 -8.09
C SER A 109 3.73 4.56 -9.49
N LEU A 110 4.63 5.52 -9.62
CA LEU A 110 5.08 6.05 -10.91
C LEU A 110 6.24 5.17 -11.42
N LEU A 111 5.91 4.14 -12.18
CA LEU A 111 6.91 3.24 -12.76
C LEU A 111 7.91 4.03 -13.65
N PRO A 112 9.21 3.67 -13.63
CA PRO A 112 9.79 2.42 -13.10
C PRO A 112 10.17 2.43 -11.62
N LYS A 113 9.84 3.47 -10.86
CA LYS A 113 10.11 3.53 -9.42
C LYS A 113 9.17 2.60 -8.64
N TYR A 114 9.70 2.01 -7.55
CA TYR A 114 8.94 1.20 -6.60
C TYR A 114 8.29 -0.05 -7.22
N ARG A 115 9.02 -0.78 -8.07
CA ARG A 115 8.61 -2.13 -8.49
C ARG A 115 8.55 -3.04 -7.28
N GLY A 116 7.52 -3.89 -7.18
CA GLY A 116 7.34 -4.86 -6.10
C GLY A 116 6.20 -4.54 -5.16
N ALA A 117 6.31 -4.96 -3.90
CA ALA A 117 5.24 -4.87 -2.93
C ALA A 117 5.28 -3.57 -2.11
N ALA A 118 4.11 -3.07 -1.71
CA ALA A 118 3.96 -1.91 -0.82
C ALA A 118 4.50 -0.56 -1.35
N PRO A 119 4.35 -0.21 -2.65
CA PRO A 119 4.86 1.05 -3.21
C PRO A 119 4.33 2.30 -2.50
N ILE A 120 3.08 2.29 -2.06
CA ILE A 120 2.43 3.41 -1.35
C ILE A 120 3.17 3.73 -0.05
N GLN A 121 3.44 2.70 0.75
CA GLN A 121 4.12 2.87 2.03
C GLN A 121 5.56 3.35 1.82
N TRP A 122 6.29 2.76 0.88
CA TRP A 122 7.67 3.15 0.62
C TRP A 122 7.81 4.58 0.08
N ALA A 123 6.84 5.08 -0.70
CA ALA A 123 6.84 6.48 -1.13
C ALA A 123 6.73 7.44 0.08
N VAL A 124 5.87 7.13 1.07
CA VAL A 124 5.77 7.93 2.31
C VAL A 124 7.02 7.77 3.17
N LEU A 125 7.49 6.54 3.39
CA LEU A 125 8.68 6.24 4.22
C LEU A 125 9.93 6.93 3.70
N ASN A 126 10.11 7.00 2.38
CA ASN A 126 11.23 7.68 1.74
C ASN A 126 11.06 9.22 1.69
N GLY A 127 9.91 9.73 2.11
CA GLY A 127 9.63 11.16 2.12
C GLY A 127 9.50 11.77 0.73
N ASP A 128 9.02 11.00 -0.25
CA ASP A 128 8.73 11.51 -1.58
C ASP A 128 7.66 12.62 -1.51
N LYS A 129 7.79 13.62 -2.37
CA LYS A 129 6.80 14.70 -2.48
C LYS A 129 5.67 14.36 -3.42
N VAL A 130 5.93 13.48 -4.38
CA VAL A 130 4.99 13.10 -5.44
C VAL A 130 5.03 11.58 -5.60
N THR A 131 3.88 11.00 -5.80
CA THR A 131 3.68 9.60 -6.15
C THR A 131 2.52 9.49 -7.15
N GLY A 132 2.03 8.30 -7.40
CA GLY A 132 0.89 8.12 -8.30
C GLY A 132 0.55 6.66 -8.55
N VAL A 133 -0.15 6.45 -9.65
CA VAL A 133 -0.51 5.13 -10.14
C VAL A 133 -0.09 4.98 -11.59
N SER A 134 0.27 3.78 -11.99
CA SER A 134 0.59 3.42 -13.36
C SER A 134 -0.29 2.26 -13.82
N THR A 135 -0.81 2.32 -15.04
CA THR A 135 -1.30 1.13 -15.74
C THR A 135 -0.21 0.64 -16.69
N MET A 136 0.02 -0.66 -16.73
CA MET A 136 1.07 -1.26 -17.55
C MET A 136 0.64 -2.61 -18.08
N TYR A 137 1.24 -3.05 -19.19
CA TYR A 137 1.17 -4.44 -19.62
C TYR A 137 1.98 -5.33 -18.69
N LEU A 138 1.46 -6.51 -18.37
CA LEU A 138 2.24 -7.48 -17.60
C LEU A 138 3.31 -8.14 -18.48
N ALA A 139 4.46 -8.40 -17.88
CA ALA A 139 5.58 -9.14 -18.44
C ALA A 139 5.98 -10.28 -17.50
N SER A 140 6.89 -11.14 -17.93
CA SER A 140 7.38 -12.28 -17.13
C SER A 140 8.10 -11.85 -15.85
N GLU A 141 8.78 -10.69 -15.90
CA GLU A 141 9.43 -10.12 -14.72
C GLU A 141 8.50 -9.13 -13.99
N MET A 142 8.66 -9.04 -12.68
CA MET A 142 7.80 -8.24 -11.82
C MET A 142 7.87 -6.75 -12.18
N ASP A 143 6.72 -6.18 -12.54
CA ASP A 143 6.47 -4.77 -12.80
C ASP A 143 7.40 -4.13 -13.86
N THR A 144 7.87 -4.94 -14.84
CA THR A 144 8.81 -4.50 -15.90
C THR A 144 8.15 -4.20 -17.25
N GLY A 145 6.89 -4.53 -17.41
CA GLY A 145 6.17 -4.35 -18.68
C GLY A 145 5.98 -2.89 -19.06
N ASP A 146 5.62 -2.67 -20.31
CA ASP A 146 5.45 -1.32 -20.88
C ASP A 146 4.34 -0.55 -20.17
N VAL A 147 4.61 0.69 -19.77
CA VAL A 147 3.64 1.59 -19.15
C VAL A 147 2.66 2.08 -20.23
N ILE A 148 1.37 2.10 -19.86
CA ILE A 148 0.30 2.63 -20.70
C ILE A 148 0.03 4.08 -20.27
N TYR A 149 -0.35 4.30 -19.02
CA TYR A 149 -0.61 5.62 -18.45
C TYR A 149 -0.07 5.74 -17.03
N THR A 150 0.18 6.98 -16.62
CA THR A 150 0.45 7.37 -15.24
C THR A 150 -0.49 8.49 -14.82
N ALA A 151 -0.83 8.52 -13.53
CA ALA A 151 -1.50 9.66 -12.90
C ALA A 151 -0.74 10.00 -11.61
N GLU A 152 -0.41 11.28 -11.45
CA GLU A 152 0.43 11.79 -10.36
C GLU A 152 -0.41 12.47 -9.28
N THR A 153 0.07 12.44 -8.05
CA THR A 153 -0.47 13.20 -6.92
C THR A 153 0.62 13.56 -5.93
N GLU A 154 0.47 14.68 -5.24
CA GLU A 154 1.36 15.06 -4.15
C GLU A 154 1.10 14.19 -2.91
N ILE A 155 2.15 14.00 -2.09
CA ILE A 155 2.05 13.39 -0.75
C ILE A 155 2.09 14.51 0.28
N GLY A 156 1.07 14.58 1.12
CA GLY A 156 0.99 15.54 2.22
C GLY A 156 2.11 15.35 3.25
N GLU A 157 2.53 16.44 3.90
CA GLU A 157 3.66 16.39 4.84
C GLU A 157 3.45 15.40 5.98
N PHE A 158 2.22 15.32 6.49
CA PHE A 158 1.81 14.41 7.57
C PHE A 158 0.76 13.40 7.12
N GLU A 159 0.72 13.11 5.82
CA GLU A 159 -0.21 12.13 5.27
C GLU A 159 0.27 10.72 5.59
N THR A 160 -0.62 9.90 6.13
CA THR A 160 -0.36 8.49 6.38
C THR A 160 -0.41 7.68 5.09
N SER A 161 0.28 6.54 5.05
CA SER A 161 0.15 5.60 3.93
C SER A 161 -1.29 5.10 3.75
N GLY A 162 -2.09 5.05 4.82
CA GLY A 162 -3.50 4.68 4.73
C GLY A 162 -4.33 5.73 3.99
N GLU A 163 -4.16 7.01 4.32
CA GLU A 163 -4.85 8.12 3.63
C GLU A 163 -4.42 8.20 2.16
N LEU A 164 -3.12 8.06 1.89
CA LEU A 164 -2.61 8.00 0.53
C LEU A 164 -3.15 6.79 -0.25
N PHE A 165 -3.27 5.62 0.41
CA PHE A 165 -3.86 4.42 -0.18
C PHE A 165 -5.29 4.67 -0.66
N ASP A 166 -6.12 5.34 0.16
CA ASP A 166 -7.52 5.63 -0.19
C ASP A 166 -7.61 6.54 -1.43
N ARG A 167 -6.73 7.53 -1.55
CA ARG A 167 -6.68 8.40 -2.73
C ARG A 167 -6.19 7.68 -3.99
N LEU A 168 -5.09 6.92 -3.87
CA LEU A 168 -4.52 6.19 -5.00
C LEU A 168 -5.44 5.05 -5.48
N MET A 169 -6.23 4.48 -4.59
CA MET A 169 -7.24 3.48 -4.90
C MET A 169 -8.29 4.03 -5.89
N VAL A 170 -8.79 5.23 -5.65
CA VAL A 170 -9.74 5.90 -6.55
C VAL A 170 -9.06 6.28 -7.86
N MET A 171 -7.87 6.89 -7.79
CA MET A 171 -7.11 7.26 -8.99
C MET A 171 -6.79 6.06 -9.88
N GLY A 172 -6.43 4.92 -9.28
CA GLY A 172 -6.13 3.69 -10.01
C GLY A 172 -7.35 3.13 -10.73
N ALA A 173 -8.54 3.20 -10.12
CA ALA A 173 -9.78 2.77 -10.73
C ALA A 173 -10.16 3.64 -11.95
N GLU A 174 -10.04 4.96 -11.84
CA GLU A 174 -10.29 5.88 -12.95
C GLU A 174 -9.27 5.70 -14.08
N LEU A 175 -7.99 5.56 -13.74
CA LEU A 175 -6.94 5.33 -14.73
C LEU A 175 -7.12 4.00 -15.47
N LEU A 176 -7.59 2.95 -14.76
CA LEU A 176 -7.91 1.66 -15.36
C LEU A 176 -9.04 1.79 -16.38
N HIS A 177 -10.12 2.50 -16.05
CA HIS A 177 -11.24 2.73 -16.97
C HIS A 177 -10.76 3.42 -18.25
N LYS A 178 -10.00 4.51 -18.13
CA LYS A 178 -9.39 5.19 -19.28
C LYS A 178 -8.52 4.23 -20.08
N THR A 179 -7.67 3.46 -19.43
CA THR A 179 -6.77 2.50 -20.08
C THR A 179 -7.53 1.48 -20.92
N LEU A 180 -8.59 0.90 -20.37
CA LEU A 180 -9.40 -0.11 -21.09
C LEU A 180 -10.14 0.49 -22.27
N THR A 181 -10.68 1.70 -22.14
CA THR A 181 -11.32 2.44 -23.23
C THR A 181 -10.35 2.63 -24.40
N ASP A 182 -9.13 3.07 -24.11
CA ASP A 182 -8.14 3.36 -25.16
C ASP A 182 -7.54 2.07 -25.76
N ILE A 183 -7.42 0.99 -24.97
CA ILE A 183 -7.03 -0.33 -25.52
C ILE A 183 -8.10 -0.84 -26.49
N GLU A 184 -9.39 -0.74 -26.16
CA GLU A 184 -10.48 -1.17 -27.04
C GLU A 184 -10.55 -0.35 -28.31
N ALA A 185 -10.28 0.97 -28.21
CA ALA A 185 -10.19 1.87 -29.36
C ALA A 185 -8.90 1.70 -30.19
N GLY A 186 -7.91 0.96 -29.70
CA GLY A 186 -6.61 0.80 -30.36
C GLY A 186 -5.71 2.05 -30.29
N THR A 187 -5.97 2.95 -29.33
CA THR A 187 -5.25 4.22 -29.16
C THR A 187 -4.35 4.24 -27.91
N ALA A 188 -4.38 3.18 -27.10
CA ALA A 188 -3.54 3.08 -25.90
C ALA A 188 -2.04 3.12 -26.27
N PRO A 189 -1.24 3.99 -25.64
CA PRO A 189 0.19 4.02 -25.87
C PRO A 189 0.86 2.79 -25.25
N ARG A 190 2.11 2.57 -25.66
CA ARG A 190 2.93 1.50 -25.12
C ARG A 190 4.36 2.02 -24.97
N THR A 191 4.73 2.38 -23.74
CA THR A 191 6.00 3.05 -23.43
C THR A 191 6.91 2.10 -22.65
N PRO A 192 8.02 1.62 -23.23
CA PRO A 192 9.00 0.82 -22.52
C PRO A 192 9.56 1.56 -21.31
N GLN A 193 9.72 0.86 -20.20
CA GLN A 193 10.34 1.44 -19.00
C GLN A 193 11.87 1.58 -19.16
N ASN A 194 12.44 2.70 -18.68
CA ASN A 194 13.88 2.81 -18.53
C ASN A 194 14.33 2.03 -17.28
N HIS A 195 14.94 0.87 -17.47
CA HIS A 195 15.38 0.00 -16.37
C HIS A 195 16.49 0.61 -15.50
N ALA A 196 17.24 1.60 -16.01
CA ALA A 196 18.25 2.30 -15.23
C ALA A 196 17.66 3.17 -14.11
N ASP A 197 16.40 3.62 -14.27
CA ASP A 197 15.69 4.45 -13.30
C ASP A 197 14.82 3.60 -12.33
N ALA A 198 14.88 2.27 -12.47
CA ALA A 198 14.04 1.39 -11.67
C ALA A 198 14.53 1.30 -10.22
N SER A 199 13.59 1.30 -9.28
CA SER A 199 13.83 0.92 -7.90
C SER A 199 12.92 -0.24 -7.48
N TYR A 200 13.41 -1.07 -6.56
CA TYR A 200 12.72 -2.26 -6.08
C TYR A 200 12.47 -2.17 -4.59
N ILE A 201 11.29 -2.60 -4.18
CA ILE A 201 10.84 -2.54 -2.80
C ILE A 201 10.30 -3.89 -2.33
N THR A 202 10.38 -4.09 -1.02
CA THR A 202 9.92 -5.31 -0.37
C THR A 202 8.61 -5.08 0.39
N MET A 203 7.96 -6.18 0.77
CA MET A 203 6.81 -6.13 1.65
C MET A 203 7.21 -5.61 3.04
N LEU A 204 6.32 -4.85 3.67
CA LEU A 204 6.52 -4.43 5.05
C LEU A 204 6.35 -5.61 6.01
N ASP A 205 7.06 -5.55 7.13
CA ASP A 205 6.89 -6.46 8.25
C ASP A 205 7.06 -5.74 9.59
N LYS A 206 6.85 -6.46 10.69
CA LYS A 206 6.93 -5.87 12.04
C LYS A 206 8.33 -5.49 12.48
N SER A 207 9.38 -5.95 11.82
CA SER A 207 10.76 -5.56 12.14
C SER A 207 11.02 -4.08 11.86
N LEU A 208 10.21 -3.46 11.00
CA LEU A 208 10.24 -2.04 10.70
C LEU A 208 9.61 -1.15 11.78
N SER A 209 8.85 -1.74 12.73
CA SER A 209 8.13 -0.95 13.75
C SER A 209 9.00 -0.09 14.65
N PRO A 210 10.16 -0.54 15.18
CA PRO A 210 10.98 0.28 16.05
C PRO A 210 11.48 1.54 15.35
N ILE A 211 11.29 2.70 16.02
CA ILE A 211 11.85 3.97 15.53
C ILE A 211 13.37 3.96 15.74
N ASP A 212 14.11 4.25 14.70
CA ASP A 212 15.54 4.50 14.77
C ASP A 212 15.80 5.99 15.04
N TRP A 213 16.10 6.31 16.28
CA TRP A 213 16.35 7.69 16.73
C TRP A 213 17.66 8.28 16.19
N SER A 214 18.54 7.47 15.59
CA SER A 214 19.74 7.96 14.90
C SER A 214 19.45 8.62 13.55
N LYS A 215 18.19 8.64 13.13
CA LYS A 215 17.70 9.27 11.90
C LYS A 215 17.37 10.76 12.14
N THR A 216 17.24 11.50 11.05
CA THR A 216 16.81 12.91 11.08
C THR A 216 15.33 13.04 11.49
N PRO A 217 14.90 14.22 12.00
CA PRO A 217 13.49 14.47 12.31
C PRO A 217 12.55 14.10 11.17
N ARG A 218 12.95 14.45 9.94
CA ARG A 218 12.14 14.16 8.76
C ARG A 218 11.98 12.67 8.51
N GLU A 219 13.05 11.91 8.56
CA GLU A 219 13.01 10.46 8.40
C GLU A 219 12.12 9.81 9.47
N ILE A 220 12.24 10.22 10.73
CA ILE A 220 11.42 9.70 11.85
C ILE A 220 9.94 10.03 11.64
N VAL A 221 9.60 11.28 11.31
CA VAL A 221 8.22 11.69 11.05
C VAL A 221 7.65 10.88 9.88
N LYS A 222 8.36 10.79 8.75
CA LYS A 222 7.92 9.98 7.62
C LYS A 222 7.79 8.48 7.96
N TRP A 223 8.64 7.97 8.84
CA TRP A 223 8.54 6.60 9.36
C TRP A 223 7.25 6.38 10.16
N VAL A 224 6.90 7.33 11.04
CA VAL A 224 5.66 7.26 11.84
C VAL A 224 4.42 7.26 10.95
N TYR A 225 4.38 8.09 9.92
CA TYR A 225 3.23 8.21 9.02
C TYR A 225 3.20 7.10 7.96
N GLY A 226 4.35 6.70 7.43
CA GLY A 226 4.50 5.67 6.42
C GLY A 226 4.14 4.26 6.91
N LEU A 227 4.31 3.97 8.20
CA LEU A 227 3.96 2.67 8.79
C LEU A 227 2.50 2.56 9.24
N GLN A 228 1.65 3.54 8.99
CA GLN A 228 0.23 3.47 9.31
C GLN A 228 -0.61 3.04 8.10
N PRO A 229 -1.62 2.21 8.32
CA PRO A 229 -2.12 1.69 9.61
C PRO A 229 -1.38 0.46 10.13
N TRP A 230 -0.44 -0.10 9.40
CA TRP A 230 0.31 -1.30 9.76
C TRP A 230 1.73 -1.25 9.13
N PRO A 231 2.78 -1.69 9.88
CA PRO A 231 2.78 -2.31 11.21
C PRO A 231 2.68 -1.33 12.39
N VAL A 232 2.71 -0.03 12.18
CA VAL A 232 2.76 1.08 13.13
C VAL A 232 4.13 1.22 13.78
N ALA A 233 4.67 2.43 13.79
CA ALA A 233 5.93 2.75 14.45
C ALA A 233 5.85 2.54 15.97
N THR A 234 6.95 2.12 16.59
CA THR A 234 7.00 1.88 18.04
C THR A 234 8.21 2.54 18.68
N MET A 235 8.05 2.91 19.95
CA MET A 235 9.12 3.41 20.82
C MET A 235 9.11 2.71 22.16
N GLN A 236 10.24 2.69 22.85
CA GLN A 236 10.36 2.20 24.22
C GLN A 236 10.22 3.35 25.21
N LEU A 237 9.40 3.18 26.24
CA LEU A 237 9.35 4.05 27.42
C LEU A 237 9.47 3.16 28.67
N GLY A 238 10.62 3.19 29.33
CA GLY A 238 10.94 2.22 30.39
C GLY A 238 10.96 0.80 29.80
N SER A 239 10.23 -0.11 30.43
CA SER A 239 10.11 -1.51 30.02
C SER A 239 9.02 -1.73 28.93
N ASP A 240 8.23 -0.75 28.62
CA ASP A 240 7.03 -0.90 27.80
C ASP A 240 7.24 -0.41 26.36
N THR A 241 6.64 -1.13 25.41
CA THR A 241 6.63 -0.76 24.00
C THR A 241 5.35 -0.03 23.65
N PHE A 242 5.46 1.21 23.23
CA PHE A 242 4.37 2.07 22.81
C PHE A 242 4.27 2.13 21.29
N LYS A 243 3.05 2.14 20.77
CA LYS A 243 2.84 2.51 19.36
C LYS A 243 2.78 4.02 19.23
N VAL A 244 3.37 4.54 18.16
CA VAL A 244 3.42 5.97 17.84
C VAL A 244 2.56 6.23 16.62
N TYR A 245 1.61 7.16 16.73
CA TYR A 245 0.64 7.48 15.68
C TYR A 245 0.79 8.89 15.11
N ALA A 246 1.38 9.82 15.89
CA ALA A 246 1.68 11.14 15.39
C ALA A 246 2.99 11.68 15.97
N ALA A 247 3.75 12.30 15.10
CA ALA A 247 5.00 12.98 15.41
C ALA A 247 5.06 14.31 14.64
N ALA A 248 5.73 15.31 15.21
CA ALA A 248 5.90 16.61 14.62
C ALA A 248 7.35 17.07 14.71
N TYR A 249 7.72 17.97 13.83
CA TYR A 249 8.99 18.67 13.89
C TYR A 249 9.02 19.63 15.09
N THR A 250 10.21 19.89 15.60
CA THR A 250 10.46 20.93 16.60
C THR A 250 11.63 21.80 16.15
N GLU A 251 11.79 22.94 16.79
CA GLU A 251 12.95 23.81 16.64
C GLU A 251 13.96 23.64 17.78
N THR A 252 13.69 22.70 18.71
CA THR A 252 14.54 22.45 19.86
C THR A 252 15.83 21.76 19.44
N GLU A 253 16.96 22.30 19.90
CA GLU A 253 18.27 21.67 19.82
C GLU A 253 18.64 21.07 21.17
N THR A 254 19.40 19.96 21.16
CA THR A 254 19.83 19.27 22.37
C THR A 254 21.17 18.57 22.12
N ASP A 255 21.95 18.44 23.18
CA ASP A 255 23.18 17.62 23.25
C ASP A 255 22.92 16.22 23.76
N LYS A 256 21.68 15.91 24.17
CA LYS A 256 21.30 14.55 24.62
C LYS A 256 21.46 13.53 23.50
N ALA A 257 21.81 12.32 23.89
CA ALA A 257 21.95 11.22 22.91
C ALA A 257 20.63 10.89 22.20
N PRO A 258 20.65 10.49 20.93
CA PRO A 258 19.45 10.05 20.21
C PRO A 258 18.65 9.00 20.99
N GLY A 259 17.32 9.19 21.08
CA GLY A 259 16.41 8.37 21.87
C GLY A 259 16.20 8.85 23.30
N SER A 260 16.97 9.82 23.79
CA SER A 260 16.76 10.41 25.11
C SER A 260 15.55 11.34 25.12
N ILE A 261 14.78 11.31 26.20
CA ILE A 261 13.67 12.23 26.40
C ILE A 261 14.23 13.60 26.77
N VAL A 262 13.90 14.61 25.97
CA VAL A 262 14.30 15.99 26.18
C VAL A 262 13.28 16.73 27.03
N SER A 263 12.00 16.55 26.72
CA SER A 263 10.89 17.08 27.50
C SER A 263 9.66 16.18 27.45
N ALA A 264 8.82 16.25 28.48
CA ALA A 264 7.55 15.56 28.53
C ALA A 264 6.51 16.44 29.24
N GLY A 265 5.40 16.79 28.56
CA GLY A 265 4.43 17.71 29.12
C GLY A 265 3.20 17.93 28.25
N LYS A 266 2.60 19.10 28.35
CA LYS A 266 1.32 19.48 27.71
C LYS A 266 1.31 19.37 26.18
N ASN A 267 2.48 19.38 25.53
CA ASN A 267 2.58 19.28 24.08
C ASN A 267 2.83 17.83 23.60
N GLY A 268 3.31 16.95 24.49
CA GLY A 268 3.68 15.58 24.16
C GLY A 268 5.02 15.18 24.78
N ILE A 269 5.71 14.24 24.14
CA ILE A 269 7.03 13.74 24.53
C ILE A 269 8.02 14.13 23.43
N GLU A 270 8.99 14.94 23.81
CA GLU A 270 10.05 15.39 22.92
C GLU A 270 11.28 14.50 23.08
N ILE A 271 11.78 13.95 21.99
CA ILE A 271 12.84 12.96 21.98
C ILE A 271 13.98 13.43 21.07
N ALA A 272 15.21 13.32 21.56
CA ALA A 272 16.42 13.64 20.81
C ALA A 272 16.59 12.69 19.61
N CYS A 273 17.07 13.21 18.52
CA CYS A 273 17.39 12.45 17.30
C CYS A 273 18.71 12.91 16.66
N ALA A 274 19.00 12.46 15.45
CA ALA A 274 20.25 12.82 14.78
C ALA A 274 20.44 14.34 14.65
N GLY A 275 21.71 14.75 14.68
CA GLY A 275 22.11 16.16 14.44
C GLY A 275 21.78 17.11 15.58
N GLY A 276 21.57 16.61 16.80
CA GLY A 276 21.20 17.47 17.96
C GLY A 276 19.80 18.07 17.85
N GLN A 277 18.94 17.50 17.02
CA GLN A 277 17.55 17.92 16.83
C GLN A 277 16.59 17.03 17.63
N THR A 278 15.32 17.40 17.67
CA THR A 278 14.29 16.65 18.38
C THR A 278 13.05 16.41 17.53
N VAL A 279 12.27 15.39 17.93
CA VAL A 279 10.95 15.09 17.39
C VAL A 279 9.95 15.06 18.54
N LEU A 280 8.79 15.69 18.36
CA LEU A 280 7.70 15.72 19.32
C LEU A 280 6.71 14.59 19.01
N ILE A 281 6.56 13.63 19.88
CA ILE A 281 5.52 12.60 19.82
C ILE A 281 4.24 13.16 20.43
N THR A 282 3.21 13.30 19.60
CA THR A 282 1.94 13.93 19.98
C THR A 282 0.82 12.93 20.20
N GLU A 283 0.90 11.72 19.60
CA GLU A 283 -0.13 10.70 19.75
C GLU A 283 0.49 9.30 19.84
N LEU A 284 0.02 8.53 20.82
CA LEU A 284 0.57 7.22 21.15
C LEU A 284 -0.49 6.23 21.61
N GLN A 285 -0.08 4.98 21.75
CA GLN A 285 -0.87 3.92 22.38
C GLN A 285 0.02 3.10 23.31
N ALA A 286 -0.26 3.17 24.62
CA ALA A 286 0.36 2.32 25.62
C ALA A 286 -0.14 0.86 25.51
N PRO A 287 0.62 -0.13 26.00
CA PRO A 287 0.20 -1.52 26.02
C PRO A 287 -1.19 -1.70 26.66
N GLY A 288 -2.09 -2.39 25.97
CA GLY A 288 -3.44 -2.67 26.46
C GLY A 288 -4.38 -1.47 26.58
N LYS A 289 -3.96 -0.26 26.15
CA LYS A 289 -4.78 0.95 26.15
C LYS A 289 -5.28 1.32 24.76
N LYS A 290 -6.13 2.36 24.69
CA LYS A 290 -6.55 2.97 23.43
C LYS A 290 -5.51 3.99 22.97
N ARG A 291 -5.51 4.28 21.68
CA ARG A 291 -4.80 5.42 21.08
C ARG A 291 -5.28 6.72 21.74
N MET A 292 -4.35 7.61 22.13
CA MET A 292 -4.63 8.86 22.80
C MET A 292 -3.53 9.90 22.55
N LYS A 293 -3.79 11.16 22.85
CA LYS A 293 -2.75 12.18 22.84
C LYS A 293 -1.69 11.85 23.89
N ALA A 294 -0.43 12.08 23.56
CA ALA A 294 0.68 11.88 24.49
C ALA A 294 0.55 12.75 25.74
N ALA A 295 0.06 13.99 25.58
CA ALA A 295 -0.23 14.89 26.70
C ALA A 295 -1.25 14.29 27.70
N ASP A 296 -2.32 13.67 27.20
CA ASP A 296 -3.36 13.06 28.07
C ASP A 296 -2.79 11.84 28.82
N TYR A 297 -1.94 11.05 28.17
CA TYR A 297 -1.24 9.95 28.81
C TYR A 297 -0.39 10.44 30.00
N LEU A 298 0.35 11.54 29.79
CA LEU A 298 1.27 12.12 30.76
C LEU A 298 0.57 12.67 32.01
N LEU A 299 -0.72 13.03 31.96
CA LEU A 299 -1.48 13.45 33.15
C LEU A 299 -1.54 12.37 34.23
N GLY A 300 -1.64 11.11 33.84
CA GLY A 300 -1.67 9.97 34.75
C GLY A 300 -0.32 9.24 34.91
N HIS A 301 0.64 9.54 34.02
CA HIS A 301 1.92 8.84 33.95
C HIS A 301 3.07 9.86 33.69
N PRO A 302 3.37 10.73 34.69
CA PRO A 302 4.40 11.75 34.50
C PRO A 302 5.77 11.11 34.29
N ILE A 303 6.48 11.56 33.28
CA ILE A 303 7.86 11.15 32.98
C ILE A 303 8.79 12.18 33.59
N LYS A 304 9.68 11.72 34.48
CA LYS A 304 10.77 12.56 34.97
C LYS A 304 11.87 12.57 33.91
N VAL A 305 12.19 13.75 33.43
CA VAL A 305 13.32 13.95 32.54
C VAL A 305 14.54 14.18 33.41
N GLU A 306 15.54 13.32 33.27
CA GLU A 306 16.84 13.51 33.94
C GLU A 306 17.60 14.62 33.20
N ASP A 307 18.22 15.52 33.98
CA ASP A 307 19.02 16.66 33.53
C ASP A 307 20.28 16.19 32.76
#